data_ae110d54fafb4eac7a39d3d6484efd8a
#
_entry.id   ae110d54fafb4eac7a39d3d6484efd8a
#
_cell.length_a   1.000
_cell.length_b   1.000
_cell.length_c   1.000
_cell.angle_alpha   90.00
_cell.angle_beta   90.00
_cell.angle_gamma   90.00
#
_symmetry.space_group_name_H-M   'P 1'
#
loop_
_entity.id
_entity.type
_entity.pdbx_description
1 polymer ?
#
loop_
_entity_poly.entity_id
_entity_poly.type
_entity_poly.pdbx_seq_one_letter_code
_entity_poly.pdbx_strand_id
1 'polypeptide(L)'
;MKIIALVFITMLALLPKGFAQAPAPGSSFFTASDGVKIHYLTAGNSGSWVVLIHGYMDSAQRMWFTTGIAPALAKTHRVVALDNRNHGQSDKPQPNGTGRALDVIELMDHLKIQRAHIHGYSMGGGITGQLLAIAPERFITAGFGGSGLTEADADLRAKAAAMDDKLPGPEGADAQAMERFRARVTAARPAGATAPETTPAAATPATPPLDLSRLSVPIIAINGSFDRPYSKTHRLWREASVFQNVILPGKTHLTAIAVGGPMPQQYIDAMVKFIDSYDK
;
A
#
# COMPACT_ATOMS: atom_id res chain seq x y z
N MET A 1 -39.85 10.64 -67.49
CA MET A 1 -39.13 11.32 -66.41
C MET A 1 -39.42 10.59 -65.11
N LYS A 2 -38.47 9.82 -64.59
CA LYS A 2 -38.62 9.13 -63.29
C LYS A 2 -37.81 9.94 -62.23
N ILE A 3 -38.51 10.46 -61.26
CA ILE A 3 -37.89 11.22 -60.15
C ILE A 3 -37.43 10.18 -59.09
N ILE A 4 -36.15 10.08 -58.86
CA ILE A 4 -35.54 9.27 -57.81
C ILE A 4 -35.43 10.17 -56.59
N ALA A 5 -36.24 9.86 -55.57
CA ALA A 5 -36.13 10.53 -54.25
C ALA A 5 -34.99 9.90 -53.47
N LEU A 6 -33.97 10.71 -53.17
CA LEU A 6 -32.83 10.32 -52.34
C LEU A 6 -33.22 10.53 -50.86
N VAL A 7 -33.40 9.42 -50.14
CA VAL A 7 -33.63 9.45 -48.67
C VAL A 7 -32.28 9.54 -47.97
N PHE A 8 -31.97 10.69 -47.38
CA PHE A 8 -30.84 10.82 -46.47
C PHE A 8 -31.22 10.25 -45.09
N ILE A 9 -30.65 9.10 -44.75
CA ILE A 9 -30.71 8.56 -43.38
C ILE A 9 -29.59 9.24 -42.58
N THR A 10 -29.93 10.19 -41.75
CA THR A 10 -29.01 10.75 -40.76
C THR A 10 -28.76 9.76 -39.65
N MET A 11 -27.61 9.09 -39.71
CA MET A 11 -27.12 8.21 -38.64
C MET A 11 -26.66 9.06 -37.47
N LEU A 12 -27.49 9.23 -36.46
CA LEU A 12 -27.14 9.90 -35.20
C LEU A 12 -26.13 9.00 -34.46
N ALA A 13 -24.85 9.31 -34.53
CA ALA A 13 -23.82 8.61 -33.78
C ALA A 13 -24.05 8.88 -32.29
N LEU A 14 -24.51 7.86 -31.56
CA LEU A 14 -24.48 7.82 -30.09
C LEU A 14 -23.01 7.82 -29.65
N LEU A 15 -22.48 9.00 -29.31
CA LEU A 15 -21.21 9.11 -28.63
C LEU A 15 -21.31 8.36 -27.29
N PRO A 16 -20.34 7.48 -26.95
CA PRO A 16 -20.34 6.81 -25.66
C PRO A 16 -20.34 7.88 -24.57
N LYS A 17 -21.24 7.75 -23.60
CA LYS A 17 -21.26 8.61 -22.40
C LYS A 17 -19.85 8.56 -21.81
N GLY A 18 -19.13 9.69 -21.87
CA GLY A 18 -17.81 9.80 -21.30
C GLY A 18 -17.88 9.35 -19.84
N PHE A 19 -17.00 8.44 -19.46
CA PHE A 19 -16.78 8.11 -18.06
C PHE A 19 -16.44 9.41 -17.35
N ALA A 20 -17.30 9.84 -16.44
CA ALA A 20 -17.02 11.03 -15.63
C ALA A 20 -15.67 10.78 -14.94
N GLN A 21 -14.69 11.61 -15.28
CA GLN A 21 -13.37 11.54 -14.66
C GLN A 21 -13.56 11.76 -13.17
N ALA A 22 -13.00 10.87 -12.34
CA ALA A 22 -13.05 11.04 -10.90
C ALA A 22 -12.48 12.44 -10.54
N PRO A 23 -13.08 13.14 -9.57
CA PRO A 23 -12.59 14.46 -9.19
C PRO A 23 -11.11 14.37 -8.78
N ALA A 24 -10.34 15.41 -9.10
CA ALA A 24 -8.94 15.50 -8.72
C ALA A 24 -8.81 15.40 -7.19
N PRO A 25 -7.78 14.69 -6.68
CA PRO A 25 -7.57 14.59 -5.24
C PRO A 25 -7.30 15.97 -4.63
N GLY A 26 -7.79 16.17 -3.40
CA GLY A 26 -7.33 17.28 -2.57
C GLY A 26 -5.85 17.09 -2.25
N SER A 27 -5.02 18.12 -2.40
CA SER A 27 -3.57 18.09 -2.12
C SER A 27 -3.26 19.09 -1.03
N SER A 28 -2.57 18.67 0.03
CA SER A 28 -2.26 19.52 1.17
C SER A 28 -0.99 19.07 1.89
N PHE A 29 -0.58 19.85 2.87
CA PHE A 29 0.58 19.56 3.72
C PHE A 29 0.20 19.74 5.19
N PHE A 30 0.86 18.97 6.05
CA PHE A 30 0.94 19.28 7.49
C PHE A 30 2.40 19.27 7.93
N THR A 31 2.70 19.90 9.04
CA THR A 31 4.03 19.90 9.63
C THR A 31 4.03 18.96 10.82
N ALA A 32 4.86 17.93 10.78
CA ALA A 32 5.05 16.98 11.87
C ALA A 32 5.71 17.67 13.07
N SER A 33 5.60 17.07 14.25
CA SER A 33 6.12 17.64 15.52
C SER A 33 7.63 17.89 15.50
N ASP A 34 8.39 17.19 14.66
CA ASP A 34 9.81 17.38 14.43
C ASP A 34 10.13 18.44 13.34
N GLY A 35 9.12 19.15 12.85
CA GLY A 35 9.25 20.21 11.84
C GLY A 35 9.26 19.73 10.39
N VAL A 36 9.19 18.43 10.13
CA VAL A 36 9.16 17.87 8.76
C VAL A 36 7.80 18.14 8.12
N LYS A 37 7.80 18.74 6.93
CA LYS A 37 6.60 19.00 6.16
C LYS A 37 6.21 17.77 5.34
N ILE A 38 5.04 17.21 5.61
CA ILE A 38 4.51 16.01 4.99
C ILE A 38 3.38 16.37 4.04
N HIS A 39 3.49 15.96 2.79
CA HIS A 39 2.46 16.08 1.78
C HIS A 39 1.46 14.93 1.89
N TYR A 40 0.18 15.21 1.65
CA TYR A 40 -0.85 14.18 1.56
C TYR A 40 -1.93 14.54 0.54
N LEU A 41 -2.59 13.51 0.04
CA LEU A 41 -3.72 13.57 -0.88
C LEU A 41 -4.97 13.03 -0.21
N THR A 42 -6.12 13.61 -0.53
CA THR A 42 -7.41 13.16 -0.02
C THR A 42 -8.42 12.92 -1.14
N ALA A 43 -9.34 11.98 -0.94
CA ALA A 43 -10.47 11.74 -1.81
C ALA A 43 -11.65 11.16 -1.01
N GLY A 44 -12.86 11.25 -1.59
CA GLY A 44 -14.08 10.82 -0.90
C GLY A 44 -14.55 11.77 0.19
N ASN A 45 -15.81 11.70 0.54
CA ASN A 45 -16.45 12.63 1.48
C ASN A 45 -17.39 11.94 2.50
N SER A 46 -17.49 10.63 2.48
CA SER A 46 -18.40 9.84 3.32
C SER A 46 -17.74 8.54 3.79
N GLY A 47 -18.35 7.83 4.71
CA GLY A 47 -17.86 6.57 5.26
C GLY A 47 -16.69 6.74 6.24
N SER A 48 -16.08 5.63 6.61
CA SER A 48 -14.89 5.59 7.45
C SER A 48 -13.65 6.12 6.71
N TRP A 49 -12.58 6.39 7.47
CA TRP A 49 -11.30 6.78 6.89
C TRP A 49 -10.48 5.56 6.49
N VAL A 50 -9.81 5.68 5.34
CA VAL A 50 -8.78 4.73 4.88
C VAL A 50 -7.48 5.50 4.71
N VAL A 51 -6.45 5.09 5.45
CA VAL A 51 -5.08 5.63 5.37
C VAL A 51 -4.23 4.71 4.50
N LEU A 52 -3.61 5.26 3.46
CA LEU A 52 -2.82 4.54 2.48
C LEU A 52 -1.35 4.95 2.56
N ILE A 53 -0.45 3.96 2.71
CA ILE A 53 0.98 4.16 2.93
C ILE A 53 1.77 3.51 1.79
N HIS A 54 2.41 4.31 0.94
CA HIS A 54 3.11 3.82 -0.24
C HIS A 54 4.44 3.13 0.06
N GLY A 55 4.95 2.38 -0.92
CA GLY A 55 6.23 1.68 -0.88
C GLY A 55 7.43 2.58 -1.15
N TYR A 56 8.64 2.01 -1.01
CA TYR A 56 9.90 2.71 -1.29
C TYR A 56 9.98 3.16 -2.76
N MET A 57 10.59 4.32 -3.01
CA MET A 57 10.72 4.96 -4.33
C MET A 57 9.41 5.29 -5.04
N ASP A 58 8.33 5.43 -4.30
CA ASP A 58 7.02 5.77 -4.84
C ASP A 58 6.44 7.03 -4.17
N SER A 59 5.17 7.30 -4.42
CA SER A 59 4.42 8.42 -3.87
C SER A 59 2.94 8.07 -3.72
N ALA A 60 2.23 8.84 -2.92
CA ALA A 60 0.77 8.72 -2.76
C ALA A 60 0.05 8.76 -4.12
N GLN A 61 0.41 9.72 -4.96
CA GLN A 61 -0.20 9.89 -6.28
C GLN A 61 0.00 8.68 -7.17
N ARG A 62 1.24 8.19 -7.31
CA ARG A 62 1.55 7.09 -8.24
C ARG A 62 0.99 5.77 -7.77
N MET A 63 1.16 5.44 -6.48
CA MET A 63 0.77 4.13 -5.97
C MET A 63 -0.73 4.00 -5.76
N TRP A 64 -1.41 5.05 -5.33
CA TRP A 64 -2.79 4.93 -4.88
C TRP A 64 -3.81 5.56 -5.82
N PHE A 65 -3.48 6.70 -6.41
CA PHE A 65 -4.41 7.42 -7.30
C PHE A 65 -4.30 6.95 -8.74
N THR A 66 -3.09 6.89 -9.29
CA THR A 66 -2.87 6.48 -10.70
C THR A 66 -3.25 5.03 -10.94
N THR A 67 -3.10 4.16 -9.94
CA THR A 67 -3.49 2.74 -10.02
C THR A 67 -5.00 2.52 -9.92
N GLY A 68 -5.78 3.51 -9.45
CA GLY A 68 -7.22 3.41 -9.29
C GLY A 68 -7.70 2.93 -7.91
N ILE A 69 -6.81 2.59 -6.97
CA ILE A 69 -7.21 2.14 -5.62
C ILE A 69 -7.92 3.24 -4.86
N ALA A 70 -7.29 4.40 -4.70
CA ALA A 70 -7.89 5.51 -3.97
C ALA A 70 -9.21 5.97 -4.58
N PRO A 71 -9.35 6.12 -5.92
CA PRO A 71 -10.63 6.36 -6.56
C PRO A 71 -11.70 5.29 -6.31
N ALA A 72 -11.31 4.01 -6.24
CA ALA A 72 -12.26 2.93 -5.95
C ALA A 72 -12.78 3.03 -4.50
N LEU A 73 -11.90 3.20 -3.54
CA LEU A 73 -12.24 3.38 -2.12
C LEU A 73 -13.04 4.67 -1.87
N ALA A 74 -12.72 5.75 -2.58
CA ALA A 74 -13.38 7.05 -2.42
C ALA A 74 -14.87 7.08 -2.81
N LYS A 75 -15.39 5.99 -3.38
CA LYS A 75 -16.82 5.83 -3.66
C LYS A 75 -17.65 5.66 -2.39
N THR A 76 -17.07 5.05 -1.37
CA THR A 76 -17.74 4.69 -0.12
C THR A 76 -17.01 5.16 1.14
N HIS A 77 -15.73 5.56 1.02
CA HIS A 77 -14.86 5.94 2.14
C HIS A 77 -14.21 7.30 1.95
N ARG A 78 -13.74 7.88 3.04
CA ARG A 78 -12.80 9.00 3.03
C ARG A 78 -11.38 8.44 2.95
N VAL A 79 -10.63 8.83 1.96
CA VAL A 79 -9.28 8.34 1.73
C VAL A 79 -8.26 9.43 2.02
N VAL A 80 -7.21 9.09 2.73
CA VAL A 80 -5.99 9.90 2.84
C VAL A 80 -4.78 9.04 2.51
N ALA A 81 -3.89 9.57 1.65
CA ALA A 81 -2.64 8.93 1.29
C ALA A 81 -1.51 9.94 1.44
N LEU A 82 -0.51 9.65 2.28
CA LEU A 82 0.62 10.55 2.49
C LEU A 82 1.80 10.18 1.58
N ASP A 83 2.58 11.18 1.20
CA ASP A 83 3.95 10.97 0.76
C ASP A 83 4.83 10.76 1.99
N ASN A 84 5.39 9.58 2.17
CA ASN A 84 6.31 9.34 3.30
C ASN A 84 7.47 10.34 3.26
N ARG A 85 8.00 10.76 4.42
CA ARG A 85 9.23 11.60 4.46
C ARG A 85 10.30 10.99 3.55
N ASN A 86 11.07 11.83 2.88
CA ASN A 86 12.06 11.50 1.83
C ASN A 86 11.45 11.02 0.50
N HIS A 87 10.11 11.06 0.32
CA HIS A 87 9.43 10.66 -0.91
C HIS A 87 8.48 11.76 -1.40
N GLY A 88 8.07 11.64 -2.66
CA GLY A 88 7.09 12.51 -3.29
C GLY A 88 7.36 13.99 -3.06
N GLN A 89 6.36 14.72 -2.59
CA GLN A 89 6.42 16.15 -2.29
C GLN A 89 6.73 16.46 -0.81
N SER A 90 6.85 15.44 0.03
CA SER A 90 7.28 15.63 1.42
C SER A 90 8.74 16.04 1.52
N ASP A 91 9.10 16.70 2.62
CA ASP A 91 10.47 17.08 2.94
C ASP A 91 11.41 15.88 2.98
N LYS A 92 12.70 16.18 2.75
CA LYS A 92 13.77 15.20 2.67
C LYS A 92 14.83 15.46 3.76
N PRO A 93 14.43 15.25 5.06
CA PRO A 93 15.35 15.50 6.17
C PRO A 93 16.58 14.59 6.11
N GLN A 94 17.71 15.09 6.63
CA GLN A 94 18.94 14.34 6.79
C GLN A 94 19.35 14.34 8.28
N PRO A 95 19.80 13.21 8.84
CA PRO A 95 19.80 11.87 8.25
C PRO A 95 18.38 11.36 8.01
N ASN A 96 18.21 10.41 7.07
CA ASN A 96 16.91 9.83 6.73
C ASN A 96 16.15 9.48 8.00
N GLY A 97 15.19 10.35 8.37
CA GLY A 97 14.56 10.32 9.68
C GLY A 97 13.79 9.03 9.93
N THR A 98 13.98 8.51 11.10
CA THR A 98 13.03 7.66 11.80
C THR A 98 11.77 8.47 12.04
N GLY A 99 10.58 7.90 11.96
CA GLY A 99 9.36 8.67 12.30
C GLY A 99 8.21 8.46 11.36
N ARG A 100 8.37 7.65 10.29
CA ARG A 100 7.28 7.43 9.31
C ARG A 100 5.99 6.94 9.95
N ALA A 101 6.06 6.10 10.96
CA ALA A 101 4.87 5.67 11.69
C ALA A 101 4.25 6.82 12.50
N LEU A 102 5.07 7.68 13.11
CA LEU A 102 4.59 8.87 13.81
C LEU A 102 3.97 9.87 12.84
N ASP A 103 4.54 10.06 11.65
CA ASP A 103 3.94 10.91 10.62
C ASP A 103 2.50 10.51 10.30
N VAL A 104 2.22 9.20 10.28
CA VAL A 104 0.85 8.70 10.04
C VAL A 104 -0.07 9.04 11.21
N ILE A 105 0.37 8.82 12.45
CA ILE A 105 -0.42 9.16 13.65
C ILE A 105 -0.67 10.67 13.70
N GLU A 106 0.35 11.49 13.51
CA GLU A 106 0.23 12.95 13.53
C GLU A 106 -0.65 13.49 12.39
N LEU A 107 -0.59 12.87 11.19
CA LEU A 107 -1.50 13.18 10.10
C LEU A 107 -2.96 12.85 10.49
N MET A 108 -3.18 11.69 11.11
CA MET A 108 -4.51 11.32 11.60
C MET A 108 -5.01 12.33 12.65
N ASP A 109 -4.16 12.77 13.56
CA ASP A 109 -4.49 13.77 14.58
C ASP A 109 -4.77 15.14 13.95
N HIS A 110 -3.95 15.58 12.99
CA HIS A 110 -4.14 16.81 12.22
C HIS A 110 -5.51 16.83 11.51
N LEU A 111 -5.92 15.70 10.94
CA LEU A 111 -7.21 15.53 10.25
C LEU A 111 -8.36 15.14 11.20
N LYS A 112 -8.11 15.06 12.52
CA LYS A 112 -9.10 14.66 13.54
C LYS A 112 -9.68 13.27 13.30
N ILE A 113 -8.86 12.36 12.74
CA ILE A 113 -9.22 10.97 12.48
C ILE A 113 -8.96 10.17 13.75
N GLN A 114 -10.01 9.75 14.44
CA GLN A 114 -9.89 8.95 15.66
C GLN A 114 -9.48 7.51 15.34
N ARG A 115 -10.15 6.90 14.37
CA ARG A 115 -9.87 5.54 13.91
C ARG A 115 -9.98 5.47 12.38
N ALA A 116 -9.18 4.60 11.77
CA ALA A 116 -9.16 4.38 10.33
C ALA A 116 -8.85 2.93 9.98
N HIS A 117 -9.20 2.51 8.75
CA HIS A 117 -8.55 1.39 8.10
C HIS A 117 -7.17 1.83 7.63
N ILE A 118 -6.14 0.98 7.77
CA ILE A 118 -4.81 1.27 7.21
C ILE A 118 -4.42 0.22 6.18
N HIS A 119 -3.74 0.64 5.13
CA HIS A 119 -3.16 -0.29 4.16
C HIS A 119 -1.81 0.24 3.66
N GLY A 120 -0.76 -0.55 3.89
CA GLY A 120 0.59 -0.22 3.45
C GLY A 120 1.12 -1.21 2.42
N TYR A 121 1.84 -0.70 1.41
CA TYR A 121 2.49 -1.53 0.41
C TYR A 121 4.02 -1.58 0.61
N SER A 122 4.63 -2.76 0.60
CA SER A 122 6.08 -2.93 0.70
C SER A 122 6.65 -2.22 1.94
N MET A 123 7.45 -1.17 1.80
CA MET A 123 7.88 -0.31 2.91
C MET A 123 6.69 0.19 3.75
N GLY A 124 5.59 0.58 3.09
CA GLY A 124 4.35 0.99 3.78
C GLY A 124 3.76 -0.12 4.65
N GLY A 125 3.90 -1.39 4.25
CA GLY A 125 3.52 -2.53 5.08
C GLY A 125 4.38 -2.66 6.34
N GLY A 126 5.68 -2.40 6.23
CA GLY A 126 6.56 -2.30 7.41
C GLY A 126 6.10 -1.20 8.38
N ILE A 127 5.70 -0.03 7.84
CA ILE A 127 5.13 1.07 8.63
C ILE A 127 3.80 0.64 9.27
N THR A 128 2.95 -0.09 8.54
CA THR A 128 1.70 -0.67 9.08
C THR A 128 1.98 -1.56 10.29
N GLY A 129 3.01 -2.42 10.22
CA GLY A 129 3.42 -3.25 11.35
C GLY A 129 3.87 -2.43 12.56
N GLN A 130 4.62 -1.33 12.36
CA GLN A 130 5.02 -0.41 13.43
C GLN A 130 3.81 0.29 14.05
N LEU A 131 2.85 0.73 13.23
CA LEU A 131 1.61 1.36 13.68
C LEU A 131 0.78 0.43 14.57
N LEU A 132 0.66 -0.84 14.20
CA LEU A 132 -0.01 -1.86 15.03
C LEU A 132 0.71 -2.11 16.36
N ALA A 133 2.03 -1.89 16.43
CA ALA A 133 2.79 -2.05 17.67
C ALA A 133 2.65 -0.84 18.61
N ILE A 134 2.47 0.37 18.09
CA ILE A 134 2.49 1.60 18.88
C ILE A 134 1.09 2.15 19.20
N ALA A 135 0.09 1.92 18.35
CA ALA A 135 -1.26 2.48 18.49
C ALA A 135 -2.34 1.59 17.84
N PRO A 136 -2.44 0.29 18.20
CA PRO A 136 -3.39 -0.62 17.54
C PRO A 136 -4.85 -0.17 17.66
N GLU A 137 -5.20 0.53 18.73
CA GLU A 137 -6.56 1.04 18.98
C GLU A 137 -7.02 2.09 17.96
N ARG A 138 -6.08 2.71 17.24
CA ARG A 138 -6.36 3.70 16.20
C ARG A 138 -6.83 3.04 14.89
N PHE A 139 -6.81 1.71 14.80
CA PHE A 139 -7.09 1.03 13.53
C PHE A 139 -8.32 0.12 13.61
N ILE A 140 -9.16 0.23 12.57
CA ILE A 140 -10.33 -0.62 12.36
C ILE A 140 -9.89 -1.94 11.73
N THR A 141 -9.09 -1.86 10.65
CA THR A 141 -8.42 -3.00 10.00
C THR A 141 -7.01 -2.61 9.59
N ALA A 142 -6.16 -3.60 9.31
CA ALA A 142 -4.82 -3.39 8.77
C ALA A 142 -4.56 -4.23 7.52
N GLY A 143 -3.93 -3.63 6.51
CA GLY A 143 -3.60 -4.27 5.24
C GLY A 143 -2.11 -4.25 4.94
N PHE A 144 -1.60 -5.39 4.47
CA PHE A 144 -0.22 -5.60 4.03
C PHE A 144 -0.22 -5.96 2.54
N GLY A 145 0.12 -5.01 1.69
CA GLY A 145 0.31 -5.25 0.27
C GLY A 145 1.77 -5.46 -0.09
N GLY A 146 2.10 -6.49 -0.86
CA GLY A 146 3.50 -6.79 -1.19
C GLY A 146 4.40 -6.95 0.05
N SER A 147 3.83 -7.32 1.18
CA SER A 147 4.50 -7.33 2.48
C SER A 147 3.82 -8.26 3.47
N GLY A 148 4.30 -8.26 4.69
CA GLY A 148 3.80 -9.00 5.82
C GLY A 148 4.65 -8.68 7.05
N LEU A 149 4.67 -9.57 8.02
CA LEU A 149 5.49 -9.43 9.21
C LEU A 149 6.62 -10.45 9.23
N THR A 150 7.82 -9.98 9.51
CA THR A 150 8.98 -10.83 9.69
C THR A 150 8.76 -11.77 10.87
N GLU A 151 9.19 -13.01 10.71
CA GLU A 151 9.20 -14.01 11.77
C GLU A 151 10.06 -13.51 12.95
N ALA A 152 9.49 -13.53 14.15
CA ALA A 152 10.19 -13.09 15.34
C ALA A 152 11.28 -14.08 15.79
N ASP A 153 10.99 -15.38 15.69
CA ASP A 153 11.91 -16.45 16.01
C ASP A 153 13.00 -16.58 14.93
N ALA A 154 14.27 -16.53 15.33
CA ALA A 154 15.41 -16.58 14.43
C ALA A 154 15.54 -17.91 13.68
N ASP A 155 15.27 -19.03 14.35
CA ASP A 155 15.37 -20.36 13.75
C ASP A 155 14.23 -20.61 12.75
N LEU A 156 13.03 -20.20 13.09
CA LEU A 156 11.89 -20.23 12.16
C LEU A 156 12.14 -19.33 10.96
N ARG A 157 12.71 -18.15 11.15
CA ARG A 157 13.07 -17.23 10.07
C ARG A 157 14.10 -17.85 9.12
N ALA A 158 15.15 -18.48 9.66
CA ALA A 158 16.17 -19.17 8.84
C ALA A 158 15.58 -20.35 8.05
N LYS A 159 14.73 -21.16 8.68
CA LYS A 159 14.04 -22.28 8.02
C LYS A 159 13.12 -21.78 6.90
N ALA A 160 12.36 -20.72 7.15
CA ALA A 160 11.47 -20.12 6.15
C ALA A 160 12.25 -19.57 4.95
N ALA A 161 13.36 -18.88 5.16
CA ALA A 161 14.23 -18.39 4.10
C ALA A 161 14.80 -19.55 3.25
N ALA A 162 15.28 -20.60 3.87
CA ALA A 162 15.78 -21.77 3.17
C ALA A 162 14.71 -22.50 2.34
N MET A 163 13.44 -22.42 2.73
CA MET A 163 12.32 -22.93 1.93
C MET A 163 11.99 -21.99 0.77
N ASP A 164 11.95 -20.69 1.01
CA ASP A 164 11.67 -19.68 -0.02
C ASP A 164 12.67 -19.78 -1.19
N ASP A 165 13.93 -20.07 -0.90
CA ASP A 165 14.99 -20.21 -1.92
C ASP A 165 14.78 -21.41 -2.87
N LYS A 166 14.06 -22.43 -2.41
CA LYS A 166 13.75 -23.64 -3.20
C LYS A 166 12.50 -23.46 -4.09
N LEU A 167 11.70 -22.46 -3.85
CA LEU A 167 10.47 -22.25 -4.59
C LEU A 167 10.75 -21.52 -5.91
N PRO A 168 9.92 -21.74 -6.98
CA PRO A 168 10.10 -21.07 -8.25
C PRO A 168 9.94 -19.55 -8.10
N GLY A 169 10.70 -18.81 -8.88
CA GLY A 169 10.60 -17.36 -8.98
C GLY A 169 9.92 -16.92 -10.29
N PRO A 170 9.78 -15.61 -10.52
CA PRO A 170 9.33 -15.10 -11.79
C PRO A 170 10.35 -15.43 -12.88
N GLU A 171 9.87 -15.55 -14.12
CA GLU A 171 10.69 -15.83 -15.31
C GLU A 171 10.60 -14.69 -16.32
N GLY A 172 11.47 -14.71 -17.32
CA GLY A 172 11.43 -13.79 -18.47
C GLY A 172 11.47 -12.31 -18.08
N ALA A 173 10.56 -11.52 -18.64
CA ALA A 173 10.50 -10.07 -18.45
C ALA A 173 10.25 -9.67 -16.99
N ASP A 174 9.48 -10.44 -16.25
CA ASP A 174 9.17 -10.17 -14.85
C ASP A 174 10.39 -10.39 -13.94
N ALA A 175 11.19 -11.44 -14.20
CA ALA A 175 12.45 -11.66 -13.49
C ALA A 175 13.42 -10.49 -13.73
N GLN A 176 13.58 -10.07 -14.99
CA GLN A 176 14.42 -8.93 -15.35
C GLN A 176 13.93 -7.60 -14.72
N ALA A 177 12.61 -7.38 -14.66
CA ALA A 177 12.04 -6.20 -14.02
C ALA A 177 12.34 -6.18 -12.53
N MET A 178 12.21 -7.32 -11.85
CA MET A 178 12.54 -7.46 -10.43
C MET A 178 14.04 -7.24 -10.16
N GLU A 179 14.91 -7.74 -11.03
CA GLU A 179 16.35 -7.51 -10.92
C GLU A 179 16.72 -6.04 -11.08
N ARG A 180 16.19 -5.37 -12.10
CA ARG A 180 16.38 -3.92 -12.31
C ARG A 180 15.86 -3.11 -11.12
N PHE A 181 14.74 -3.50 -10.53
CA PHE A 181 14.20 -2.85 -9.34
C PHE A 181 15.14 -3.02 -8.14
N ARG A 182 15.60 -4.24 -7.85
CA ARG A 182 16.56 -4.51 -6.78
C ARG A 182 17.86 -3.72 -6.96
N ALA A 183 18.40 -3.68 -8.17
CA ALA A 183 19.62 -2.91 -8.48
C ALA A 183 19.41 -1.41 -8.17
N ARG A 184 18.28 -0.83 -8.56
CA ARG A 184 17.96 0.57 -8.26
C ARG A 184 17.81 0.83 -6.75
N VAL A 185 17.14 -0.08 -6.03
CA VAL A 185 17.00 0.02 -4.57
C VAL A 185 18.37 -0.02 -3.90
N THR A 186 19.26 -0.90 -4.36
CA THR A 186 20.64 -1.01 -3.83
C THR A 186 21.45 0.25 -4.13
N ALA A 187 21.38 0.77 -5.36
CA ALA A 187 22.09 1.98 -5.76
C ALA A 187 21.60 3.25 -5.05
N ALA A 188 20.33 3.29 -4.65
CA ALA A 188 19.75 4.43 -3.92
C ALA A 188 20.10 4.42 -2.41
N ARG A 189 20.81 3.40 -1.92
CA ARG A 189 21.25 3.36 -0.52
C ARG A 189 22.44 4.26 -0.29
N PRO A 190 22.48 4.99 0.83
CA PRO A 190 23.69 5.68 1.26
C PRO A 190 24.84 4.68 1.42
N ALA A 191 26.05 5.09 1.06
CA ALA A 191 27.25 4.29 1.29
C ALA A 191 27.38 3.95 2.80
N GLY A 192 27.54 2.66 3.11
CA GLY A 192 27.61 2.17 4.50
C GLY A 192 26.28 1.77 5.14
N ALA A 193 25.16 2.01 4.48
CA ALA A 193 23.90 1.43 4.93
C ALA A 193 23.90 -0.09 4.67
N THR A 194 23.86 -0.88 5.74
CA THR A 194 23.57 -2.32 5.64
C THR A 194 22.25 -2.52 4.89
N ALA A 195 22.08 -3.68 4.24
CA ALA A 195 20.77 -4.04 3.66
C ALA A 195 19.69 -3.67 4.69
N PRO A 196 18.49 -3.17 4.28
CA PRO A 196 17.42 -3.36 5.18
C PRO A 196 17.33 -4.89 5.27
N GLU A 197 17.99 -5.44 6.26
CA GLU A 197 17.29 -6.49 6.96
C GLU A 197 15.86 -5.98 6.99
N THR A 198 14.90 -6.84 6.96
CA THR A 198 13.56 -6.54 7.44
C THR A 198 13.68 -6.07 8.90
N THR A 199 14.64 -5.20 9.12
CA THR A 199 15.01 -4.57 10.38
C THR A 199 13.95 -3.54 10.63
N PRO A 200 13.32 -3.53 11.79
CA PRO A 200 12.56 -2.36 12.24
C PRO A 200 13.41 -1.13 11.95
N ALA A 201 12.86 -0.14 11.27
CA ALA A 201 13.52 1.13 11.02
C ALA A 201 14.20 1.57 12.30
N ALA A 202 15.47 2.01 12.21
CA ALA A 202 16.32 2.36 13.32
C ALA A 202 15.52 3.08 14.41
N ALA A 203 15.60 2.56 15.61
CA ALA A 203 14.76 2.82 16.75
C ALA A 203 14.28 4.28 16.87
N THR A 204 13.02 4.53 16.54
CA THR A 204 12.14 5.28 17.44
C THR A 204 12.23 4.61 18.81
N PRO A 205 12.06 5.30 19.94
CA PRO A 205 12.24 4.69 21.26
C PRO A 205 11.61 3.30 21.24
N ALA A 206 12.41 2.28 21.52
CA ALA A 206 12.25 0.85 21.20
C ALA A 206 10.78 0.46 20.97
N THR A 207 10.37 0.38 19.71
CA THR A 207 9.02 -0.10 19.37
C THR A 207 8.88 -1.48 19.99
N PRO A 208 7.94 -1.70 20.90
CA PRO A 208 7.79 -3.01 21.56
C PRO A 208 7.56 -4.08 20.50
N PRO A 209 8.02 -5.31 20.69
CA PRO A 209 7.72 -6.41 19.79
C PRO A 209 6.21 -6.51 19.60
N LEU A 210 5.74 -6.53 18.35
CA LEU A 210 4.33 -6.67 18.05
C LEU A 210 3.83 -8.06 18.48
N ASP A 211 2.95 -8.08 19.47
CA ASP A 211 2.26 -9.31 19.92
C ASP A 211 0.91 -9.41 19.19
N LEU A 212 0.88 -10.21 18.14
CA LEU A 212 -0.31 -10.40 17.32
C LEU A 212 -1.45 -11.12 18.06
N SER A 213 -1.14 -11.89 19.10
CA SER A 213 -2.15 -12.63 19.87
C SER A 213 -3.06 -11.69 20.69
N ARG A 214 -2.57 -10.48 20.97
CA ARG A 214 -3.31 -9.42 21.69
C ARG A 214 -4.04 -8.45 20.76
N LEU A 215 -3.85 -8.58 19.44
CA LEU A 215 -4.52 -7.71 18.50
C LEU A 215 -5.91 -8.22 18.14
N SER A 216 -6.90 -7.36 18.32
CA SER A 216 -8.25 -7.58 17.80
C SER A 216 -8.47 -6.97 16.39
N VAL A 217 -7.46 -6.29 15.85
CA VAL A 217 -7.52 -5.65 14.54
C VAL A 217 -7.52 -6.71 13.44
N PRO A 218 -8.57 -6.82 12.62
CA PRO A 218 -8.57 -7.74 11.48
C PRO A 218 -7.51 -7.36 10.45
N ILE A 219 -6.81 -8.37 9.92
CA ILE A 219 -5.66 -8.18 9.03
C ILE A 219 -5.91 -8.84 7.68
N ILE A 220 -5.57 -8.14 6.59
CA ILE A 220 -5.47 -8.69 5.25
C ILE A 220 -4.04 -8.58 4.73
N ALA A 221 -3.55 -9.64 4.05
CA ALA A 221 -2.36 -9.56 3.22
C ALA A 221 -2.72 -9.81 1.76
N ILE A 222 -2.19 -9.00 0.84
CA ILE A 222 -2.41 -9.14 -0.61
C ILE A 222 -1.04 -9.16 -1.30
N ASN A 223 -0.64 -10.33 -1.79
CA ASN A 223 0.69 -10.55 -2.35
C ASN A 223 0.62 -11.27 -3.70
N GLY A 224 1.59 -11.02 -4.57
CA GLY A 224 1.77 -11.81 -5.77
C GLY A 224 2.31 -13.22 -5.46
N SER A 225 1.94 -14.22 -6.27
CA SER A 225 2.47 -15.58 -6.10
C SER A 225 3.98 -15.69 -6.38
N PHE A 226 4.58 -14.67 -6.98
CA PHE A 226 6.03 -14.54 -7.18
C PHE A 226 6.64 -13.37 -6.38
N ASP A 227 5.97 -12.91 -5.34
CA ASP A 227 6.44 -11.83 -4.47
C ASP A 227 7.15 -12.41 -3.23
N ARG A 228 8.46 -12.58 -3.34
CA ARG A 228 9.31 -13.15 -2.28
C ARG A 228 9.61 -12.13 -1.14
N PRO A 229 9.90 -12.57 0.07
CA PRO A 229 9.82 -13.96 0.55
C PRO A 229 8.36 -14.40 0.70
N TYR A 230 8.07 -15.64 0.35
CA TYR A 230 6.71 -16.20 0.48
C TYR A 230 6.29 -16.36 1.93
N SER A 231 7.27 -16.57 2.80
CA SER A 231 7.10 -16.75 4.25
C SER A 231 6.66 -15.48 4.99
N LYS A 232 6.67 -14.30 4.35
CA LYS A 232 6.35 -13.00 5.00
C LYS A 232 4.94 -12.92 5.62
N THR A 233 4.02 -13.81 5.23
CA THR A 233 2.67 -13.89 5.80
C THR A 233 2.49 -15.04 6.79
N HIS A 234 3.49 -15.90 6.99
CA HIS A 234 3.37 -17.08 7.86
C HIS A 234 3.10 -16.70 9.32
N ARG A 235 3.79 -15.68 9.83
CA ARG A 235 3.56 -15.18 11.18
C ARG A 235 2.14 -14.64 11.36
N LEU A 236 1.64 -13.86 10.39
CA LEU A 236 0.26 -13.36 10.40
C LEU A 236 -0.75 -14.52 10.45
N TRP A 237 -0.51 -15.55 9.64
CA TRP A 237 -1.39 -16.70 9.57
C TRP A 237 -1.42 -17.53 10.86
N ARG A 238 -0.30 -17.61 11.59
CA ARG A 238 -0.25 -18.37 12.85
C ARG A 238 -0.75 -17.61 14.06
N GLU A 239 -0.55 -16.31 14.10
CA GLU A 239 -0.67 -15.52 15.33
C GLU A 239 -1.83 -14.53 15.32
N ALA A 240 -2.29 -14.04 14.17
CA ALA A 240 -3.37 -13.07 14.11
C ALA A 240 -4.74 -13.74 14.34
N SER A 241 -5.58 -13.10 15.18
CA SER A 241 -6.92 -13.61 15.53
C SER A 241 -7.84 -13.65 14.31
N VAL A 242 -7.74 -12.65 13.42
CA VAL A 242 -8.50 -12.56 12.17
C VAL A 242 -7.53 -12.19 11.05
N PHE A 243 -7.32 -13.13 10.14
CA PHE A 243 -6.40 -12.95 9.02
C PHE A 243 -6.96 -13.49 7.70
N GLN A 244 -6.91 -12.65 6.67
CA GLN A 244 -7.20 -13.03 5.29
C GLN A 244 -5.93 -12.91 4.45
N ASN A 245 -5.53 -14.01 3.79
CA ASN A 245 -4.39 -14.02 2.86
C ASN A 245 -4.91 -14.13 1.42
N VAL A 246 -4.57 -13.14 0.59
CA VAL A 246 -4.95 -13.09 -0.82
C VAL A 246 -3.67 -13.20 -1.67
N ILE A 247 -3.61 -14.24 -2.48
CA ILE A 247 -2.50 -14.46 -3.40
C ILE A 247 -2.97 -14.15 -4.83
N LEU A 248 -2.27 -13.25 -5.51
CA LEU A 248 -2.53 -12.87 -6.89
C LEU A 248 -1.68 -13.76 -7.83
N PRO A 249 -2.30 -14.70 -8.57
CA PRO A 249 -1.57 -15.64 -9.39
C PRO A 249 -0.70 -14.94 -10.45
N GLY A 250 0.53 -15.40 -10.64
CA GLY A 250 1.46 -14.89 -11.65
C GLY A 250 2.02 -13.49 -11.38
N LYS A 251 1.68 -12.85 -10.25
CA LYS A 251 2.13 -11.50 -9.94
C LYS A 251 3.41 -11.50 -9.10
N THR A 252 4.28 -10.54 -9.39
CA THR A 252 5.50 -10.24 -8.61
C THR A 252 5.24 -9.07 -7.65
N HIS A 253 6.26 -8.68 -6.90
CA HIS A 253 6.24 -7.46 -6.08
C HIS A 253 5.88 -6.18 -6.88
N LEU A 254 6.23 -6.12 -8.14
CA LEU A 254 5.94 -4.96 -8.99
C LEU A 254 4.60 -5.07 -9.70
N THR A 255 4.24 -6.26 -10.16
CA THR A 255 3.04 -6.46 -10.99
C THR A 255 1.78 -6.71 -10.15
N ALA A 256 1.92 -7.00 -8.85
CA ALA A 256 0.79 -7.07 -7.93
C ALA A 256 0.15 -5.71 -7.68
N ILE A 257 0.91 -4.62 -7.78
CA ILE A 257 0.43 -3.25 -7.61
C ILE A 257 0.58 -2.39 -8.89
N ALA A 258 1.05 -2.94 -9.99
CA ALA A 258 1.15 -2.28 -11.31
C ALA A 258 1.57 -0.80 -11.24
N VAL A 259 2.69 -0.50 -10.57
CA VAL A 259 3.17 0.87 -10.36
C VAL A 259 3.25 1.64 -11.69
N GLY A 260 2.46 2.71 -11.79
CA GLY A 260 2.39 3.52 -13.01
C GLY A 260 1.43 3.01 -14.09
N GLY A 261 0.67 1.94 -13.82
CA GLY A 261 -0.39 1.39 -14.68
C GLY A 261 -1.66 1.07 -13.88
N PRO A 262 -2.69 0.55 -14.53
CA PRO A 262 -3.91 0.15 -13.84
C PRO A 262 -3.62 -1.03 -12.91
N MET A 263 -4.15 -0.95 -11.69
CA MET A 263 -4.06 -2.00 -10.70
C MET A 263 -4.79 -3.27 -11.18
N PRO A 264 -4.30 -4.46 -10.87
CA PRO A 264 -5.09 -5.67 -11.03
C PRO A 264 -6.43 -5.52 -10.28
N GLN A 265 -7.55 -5.71 -10.97
CA GLN A 265 -8.88 -5.53 -10.37
C GLN A 265 -9.06 -6.41 -9.13
N GLN A 266 -8.49 -7.61 -9.14
CA GLN A 266 -8.50 -8.54 -7.99
C GLN A 266 -7.90 -7.93 -6.71
N TYR A 267 -6.88 -7.08 -6.82
CA TYR A 267 -6.32 -6.40 -5.66
C TYR A 267 -7.31 -5.38 -5.09
N ILE A 268 -7.88 -4.55 -5.97
CA ILE A 268 -8.88 -3.54 -5.59
C ILE A 268 -10.08 -4.22 -4.94
N ASP A 269 -10.64 -5.26 -5.58
CA ASP A 269 -11.82 -5.96 -5.09
C ASP A 269 -11.58 -6.60 -3.72
N ALA A 270 -10.42 -7.26 -3.54
CA ALA A 270 -10.07 -7.86 -2.26
C ALA A 270 -9.96 -6.82 -1.15
N MET A 271 -9.30 -5.70 -1.44
CA MET A 271 -9.11 -4.62 -0.48
C MET A 271 -10.43 -3.94 -0.10
N VAL A 272 -11.23 -3.54 -1.09
CA VAL A 272 -12.53 -2.89 -0.88
C VAL A 272 -13.47 -3.82 -0.11
N LYS A 273 -13.63 -5.05 -0.56
CA LYS A 273 -14.49 -6.05 0.11
C LYS A 273 -14.08 -6.27 1.57
N PHE A 274 -12.77 -6.35 1.83
CA PHE A 274 -12.28 -6.52 3.20
C PHE A 274 -12.61 -5.30 4.07
N ILE A 275 -12.33 -4.10 3.61
CA ILE A 275 -12.60 -2.86 4.33
C ILE A 275 -14.11 -2.73 4.60
N ASP A 276 -14.96 -2.86 3.58
CA ASP A 276 -16.42 -2.77 3.68
C ASP A 276 -17.01 -3.77 4.69
N SER A 277 -16.40 -4.95 4.84
CA SER A 277 -16.89 -5.98 5.78
C SER A 277 -16.71 -5.60 7.26
N TYR A 278 -15.87 -4.60 7.56
CA TYR A 278 -15.61 -4.08 8.90
C TYR A 278 -16.03 -2.62 9.08
N ASP A 279 -16.61 -2.01 8.07
CA ASP A 279 -17.18 -0.66 8.13
C ASP A 279 -18.62 -0.77 8.63
N LYS A 280 -18.82 -0.54 9.96
CA LYS A 280 -20.14 -0.60 10.62
C LYS A 280 -20.48 0.76 11.19
#